data_e8adf69de8ca7faad13c0a5fd1c60701
#
_entry.id   e8adf69de8ca7faad13c0a5fd1c60701
#
_cell.length_a   1.000
_cell.length_b   1.000
_cell.length_c   1.000
_cell.angle_alpha   90.00
_cell.angle_beta   90.00
_cell.angle_gamma   90.00
#
_symmetry.space_group_name_H-M   'P 1'
#
loop_
_entity.id
_entity.type
_entity.pdbx_description
1 polymer ?
#
loop_
_entity_poly.entity_id
_entity_poly.type
_entity_poly.pdbx_seq_one_letter_code
_entity_poly.pdbx_strand_id
1 'polypeptide(L)'
;MGVRSPSSADSATIADDIAIIRSMHTEAINHDPAITFINTGTMQLGKASLGAWLSYGLGSETENFPAYMVMLSQGTGKNPGQPIYSRLWGSGFLPSEHQGVLLRAGADPVLYLDNPPGVKRSQRRGQLDDLARLNQAFAQQTGDPETLARIQAYEMSYRMQASVPDLTDLSKEPDSTFDLYGPESRKPGTYAANCLMARRLVERGVRCVQLFHRGWDQHIALQSQLPRQCQDTDQPSAALILDCLLYTSPSPRDCKT
;
A
#
# COMPACT_ATOMS: atom_id res chain seq x y z
N MET A 1 -34.77 -15.05 -3.85
CA MET A 1 -33.67 -14.65 -4.75
C MET A 1 -33.72 -13.13 -4.84
N GLY A 2 -32.87 -12.41 -4.08
CA GLY A 2 -32.79 -10.97 -4.17
C GLY A 2 -32.06 -10.58 -5.46
N VAL A 3 -32.73 -9.79 -6.29
CA VAL A 3 -32.11 -9.17 -7.46
C VAL A 3 -31.01 -8.24 -6.95
N ARG A 4 -29.74 -8.58 -7.17
CA ARG A 4 -28.61 -7.68 -6.87
C ARG A 4 -28.74 -6.45 -7.76
N SER A 5 -28.59 -5.28 -7.16
CA SER A 5 -28.53 -4.03 -7.92
C SER A 5 -27.38 -4.11 -8.93
N PRO A 6 -27.54 -3.65 -10.19
CA PRO A 6 -26.45 -3.65 -11.18
C PRO A 6 -25.24 -2.78 -10.81
N SER A 7 -25.31 -2.07 -9.69
CA SER A 7 -24.25 -1.16 -9.19
C SER A 7 -23.31 -1.78 -8.15
N SER A 8 -23.51 -3.04 -7.73
CA SER A 8 -22.60 -3.68 -6.78
C SER A 8 -21.53 -4.47 -7.52
N ALA A 9 -20.29 -3.99 -7.47
CA ALA A 9 -19.13 -4.78 -7.85
C ALA A 9 -18.99 -5.97 -6.88
N ASP A 10 -18.71 -7.16 -7.39
CA ASP A 10 -18.27 -8.31 -6.61
C ASP A 10 -17.28 -9.13 -7.45
N SER A 11 -16.53 -10.03 -6.82
CA SER A 11 -15.48 -10.79 -7.50
C SER A 11 -15.99 -11.64 -8.66
N ALA A 12 -17.29 -11.98 -8.69
CA ALA A 12 -17.88 -12.69 -9.81
C ALA A 12 -18.00 -11.82 -11.08
N THR A 13 -18.07 -10.50 -10.93
CA THR A 13 -18.17 -9.57 -12.07
C THR A 13 -16.85 -9.37 -12.81
N ILE A 14 -15.74 -9.70 -12.18
CA ILE A 14 -14.38 -9.58 -12.73
C ILE A 14 -13.74 -10.94 -13.03
N ALA A 15 -14.52 -12.01 -13.07
CA ALA A 15 -14.00 -13.37 -13.24
C ALA A 15 -13.20 -13.55 -14.53
N ASP A 16 -13.58 -12.84 -15.60
CA ASP A 16 -12.90 -12.88 -16.90
C ASP A 16 -11.67 -11.95 -16.98
N ASP A 17 -11.53 -11.03 -16.00
CA ASP A 17 -10.43 -10.06 -15.94
C ASP A 17 -9.28 -10.53 -15.06
N ILE A 18 -9.43 -11.66 -14.37
CA ILE A 18 -8.43 -12.20 -13.43
C ILE A 18 -7.87 -13.55 -13.89
N ALA A 19 -6.58 -13.76 -13.62
CA ALA A 19 -5.94 -15.05 -13.82
C ALA A 19 -5.77 -15.77 -12.47
N ILE A 20 -6.20 -17.04 -12.40
CA ILE A 20 -6.12 -17.86 -11.20
C ILE A 20 -5.01 -18.90 -11.35
N ILE A 21 -3.93 -18.76 -10.58
CA ILE A 21 -2.83 -19.72 -10.55
C ILE A 21 -3.16 -20.81 -9.53
N ARG A 22 -3.62 -21.96 -9.99
CA ARG A 22 -4.11 -23.07 -9.15
C ARG A 22 -3.01 -24.01 -8.65
N SER A 23 -1.79 -23.86 -9.14
CA SER A 23 -0.62 -24.71 -8.81
C SER A 23 0.29 -24.09 -7.74
N MET A 24 -0.10 -23.00 -7.12
CA MET A 24 0.67 -22.40 -6.04
C MET A 24 0.72 -23.33 -4.84
N HIS A 25 1.93 -23.54 -4.31
CA HIS A 25 2.13 -24.34 -3.11
C HIS A 25 3.29 -23.80 -2.28
N THR A 26 3.38 -24.16 -1.02
CA THR A 26 4.48 -23.82 -0.13
C THR A 26 4.80 -24.99 0.79
N GLU A 27 6.07 -25.12 1.17
CA GLU A 27 6.54 -26.06 2.20
C GLU A 27 6.44 -25.47 3.62
N ALA A 28 6.08 -24.20 3.75
CA ALA A 28 5.94 -23.55 5.03
C ALA A 28 4.72 -24.09 5.79
N ILE A 29 4.97 -24.67 6.95
CA ILE A 29 3.94 -25.30 7.80
C ILE A 29 3.34 -24.33 8.81
N ASN A 30 3.80 -23.09 8.87
CA ASN A 30 3.35 -22.10 9.83
C ASN A 30 3.23 -20.73 9.15
N HIS A 31 2.39 -19.84 9.72
CA HIS A 31 2.07 -18.52 9.18
C HIS A 31 3.30 -17.64 8.98
N ASP A 32 4.17 -17.53 9.98
CA ASP A 32 5.31 -16.62 9.92
C ASP A 32 6.31 -16.95 8.79
N PRO A 33 6.80 -18.19 8.63
CA PRO A 33 7.62 -18.54 7.48
C PRO A 33 6.84 -18.46 6.15
N ALA A 34 5.54 -18.81 6.13
CA ALA A 34 4.73 -18.75 4.92
C ALA A 34 4.53 -17.31 4.42
N ILE A 35 4.18 -16.37 5.31
CA ILE A 35 4.01 -14.96 4.95
C ILE A 35 5.35 -14.31 4.59
N THR A 36 6.45 -14.74 5.20
CA THR A 36 7.79 -14.31 4.81
C THR A 36 8.09 -14.80 3.40
N PHE A 37 7.83 -16.09 3.12
CA PHE A 37 8.09 -16.68 1.81
C PHE A 37 7.33 -16.00 0.68
N ILE A 38 6.02 -15.77 0.83
CA ILE A 38 5.20 -15.12 -0.22
C ILE A 38 5.66 -13.69 -0.51
N ASN A 39 6.21 -12.98 0.49
CA ASN A 39 6.65 -11.60 0.33
C ASN A 39 8.09 -11.45 -0.16
N THR A 40 8.95 -12.45 0.08
CA THR A 40 10.41 -12.33 -0.16
C THR A 40 10.99 -13.44 -1.02
N GLY A 41 10.21 -14.46 -1.38
CA GLY A 41 10.66 -15.64 -2.13
C GLY A 41 11.46 -16.66 -1.28
N THR A 42 11.55 -16.47 0.03
CA THR A 42 12.23 -17.38 0.95
C THR A 42 11.67 -17.29 2.37
N MET A 43 11.77 -18.38 3.13
CA MET A 43 11.42 -18.37 4.56
C MET A 43 12.50 -17.72 5.44
N GLN A 44 13.68 -17.42 4.89
CA GLN A 44 14.78 -16.79 5.63
C GLN A 44 14.55 -15.29 5.77
N LEU A 45 14.85 -14.77 6.94
CA LEU A 45 14.78 -13.33 7.22
C LEU A 45 15.89 -12.54 6.49
N GLY A 46 15.72 -11.23 6.35
CA GLY A 46 16.73 -10.33 5.81
C GLY A 46 16.78 -10.25 4.27
N LYS A 47 15.82 -10.84 3.59
CA LYS A 47 15.68 -10.70 2.13
C LYS A 47 14.76 -9.55 1.75
N ALA A 48 15.01 -8.95 0.59
CA ALA A 48 14.19 -7.88 0.06
C ALA A 48 12.79 -8.40 -0.30
N SER A 49 11.77 -7.61 0.02
CA SER A 49 10.39 -7.89 -0.36
C SER A 49 10.15 -7.67 -1.85
N LEU A 50 9.07 -8.25 -2.39
CA LEU A 50 8.67 -8.06 -3.78
C LEU A 50 8.56 -6.58 -4.15
N GLY A 51 7.90 -5.77 -3.31
CA GLY A 51 7.76 -4.34 -3.56
C GLY A 51 9.10 -3.59 -3.52
N ALA A 52 10.05 -4.02 -2.68
CA ALA A 52 11.40 -3.47 -2.66
C ALA A 52 12.17 -3.79 -3.96
N TRP A 53 12.03 -4.99 -4.49
CA TRP A 53 12.59 -5.37 -5.79
C TRP A 53 11.99 -4.58 -6.95
N LEU A 54 10.67 -4.37 -6.93
CA LEU A 54 9.99 -3.54 -7.94
C LEU A 54 10.46 -2.08 -7.87
N SER A 55 10.60 -1.53 -6.66
CA SER A 55 11.15 -0.19 -6.45
C SER A 55 12.59 -0.08 -6.97
N TYR A 56 13.44 -1.07 -6.67
CA TYR A 56 14.83 -1.10 -7.11
C TYR A 56 14.97 -1.22 -8.63
N GLY A 57 14.21 -2.12 -9.25
CA GLY A 57 14.34 -2.41 -10.68
C GLY A 57 13.64 -1.40 -11.61
N LEU A 58 12.52 -0.83 -11.16
CA LEU A 58 11.67 0.02 -11.98
C LEU A 58 11.67 1.50 -11.56
N GLY A 59 12.22 1.82 -10.39
CA GLY A 59 12.24 3.17 -9.85
C GLY A 59 10.85 3.69 -9.47
N SER A 60 10.73 5.02 -9.37
CA SER A 60 9.50 5.75 -9.02
C SER A 60 9.01 6.57 -10.20
N GLU A 61 7.69 6.69 -10.35
CA GLU A 61 7.02 7.62 -11.29
C GLU A 61 6.56 8.90 -10.59
N THR A 62 6.81 9.02 -9.30
CA THR A 62 6.46 10.18 -8.50
C THR A 62 7.64 10.68 -7.69
N GLU A 63 7.71 11.99 -7.50
CA GLU A 63 8.69 12.62 -6.60
C GLU A 63 8.12 12.88 -5.20
N ASN A 64 6.81 12.75 -5.03
CA ASN A 64 6.10 13.16 -3.82
C ASN A 64 5.75 12.01 -2.88
N PHE A 65 5.88 10.77 -3.36
CA PHE A 65 5.62 9.55 -2.59
C PHE A 65 6.71 8.51 -2.84
N PRO A 66 6.97 7.61 -1.88
CA PRO A 66 7.78 6.42 -2.11
C PRO A 66 7.22 5.58 -3.26
N ALA A 67 8.09 4.91 -4.00
CA ALA A 67 7.67 3.99 -5.06
C ALA A 67 6.87 2.78 -4.53
N TYR A 68 7.01 2.47 -3.24
CA TYR A 68 6.38 1.34 -2.57
C TYR A 68 5.68 1.76 -1.28
N MET A 69 4.35 1.61 -1.27
CA MET A 69 3.48 1.94 -0.14
C MET A 69 2.77 0.70 0.38
N VAL A 70 2.54 0.65 1.69
CA VAL A 70 1.92 -0.49 2.37
C VAL A 70 0.77 -0.02 3.23
N MET A 71 -0.34 -0.75 3.24
CA MET A 71 -1.48 -0.50 4.12
C MET A 71 -1.95 -1.78 4.80
N LEU A 72 -2.43 -1.64 6.02
CA LEU A 72 -2.92 -2.74 6.84
C LEU A 72 -4.40 -2.54 7.16
N SER A 73 -5.16 -3.61 7.13
CA SER A 73 -6.53 -3.63 7.62
C SER A 73 -6.79 -4.87 8.46
N GLN A 74 -7.80 -4.79 9.32
CA GLN A 74 -8.24 -5.89 10.16
C GLN A 74 -9.61 -6.36 9.68
N GLY A 75 -9.78 -7.68 9.53
CA GLY A 75 -11.07 -8.27 9.21
C GLY A 75 -12.10 -8.07 10.32
N THR A 76 -13.38 -8.02 9.94
CA THR A 76 -14.53 -7.88 10.86
C THR A 76 -14.85 -9.17 11.60
N GLY A 77 -14.21 -10.29 11.25
CA GLY A 77 -14.27 -11.54 12.00
C GLY A 77 -13.67 -11.40 13.40
N LYS A 78 -13.94 -12.40 14.27
CA LYS A 78 -13.42 -12.40 15.65
C LYS A 78 -11.95 -12.83 15.74
N ASN A 79 -11.37 -13.33 14.65
CA ASN A 79 -9.96 -13.74 14.64
C ASN A 79 -9.06 -12.50 14.60
N PRO A 80 -8.14 -12.29 15.54
CA PRO A 80 -7.22 -11.17 15.53
C PRO A 80 -6.21 -11.23 14.35
N GLY A 81 -6.13 -12.37 13.66
CA GLY A 81 -5.16 -12.62 12.61
C GLY A 81 -3.72 -12.72 13.10
N GLN A 82 -2.82 -13.04 12.19
CA GLN A 82 -1.40 -13.14 12.48
C GLN A 82 -0.76 -11.76 12.61
N PRO A 83 0.31 -11.64 13.38
CA PRO A 83 1.13 -10.44 13.40
C PRO A 83 1.70 -10.14 12.01
N ILE A 84 1.60 -8.88 11.60
CA ILE A 84 2.22 -8.36 10.37
C ILE A 84 3.38 -7.48 10.78
N TYR A 85 4.57 -7.84 10.38
CA TYR A 85 5.81 -7.18 10.77
C TYR A 85 6.38 -6.34 9.64
N SER A 86 7.07 -5.25 9.97
CA SER A 86 7.69 -4.33 8.99
C SER A 86 8.71 -5.01 8.07
N ARG A 87 9.33 -6.10 8.50
CA ARG A 87 10.24 -6.89 7.65
C ARG A 87 9.59 -7.43 6.38
N LEU A 88 8.25 -7.57 6.36
CA LEU A 88 7.52 -8.10 5.20
C LEU A 88 7.51 -7.12 4.01
N TRP A 89 7.81 -5.85 4.26
CA TRP A 89 8.01 -4.83 3.23
C TRP A 89 9.38 -4.15 3.32
N GLY A 90 10.32 -4.80 3.98
CA GLY A 90 11.69 -4.32 4.11
C GLY A 90 12.50 -4.42 2.83
N SER A 91 13.53 -3.59 2.74
CA SER A 91 14.49 -3.61 1.62
C SER A 91 15.48 -4.78 1.69
N GLY A 92 15.58 -5.47 2.83
CA GLY A 92 16.55 -6.54 3.02
C GLY A 92 17.99 -6.03 2.87
N PHE A 93 18.71 -6.58 1.87
CA PHE A 93 20.07 -6.16 1.53
C PHE A 93 20.12 -5.03 0.47
N LEU A 94 18.98 -4.60 -0.06
CA LEU A 94 18.90 -3.44 -0.95
C LEU A 94 18.99 -2.15 -0.13
N PRO A 95 19.35 -0.99 -0.73
CA PRO A 95 19.33 0.28 -0.05
C PRO A 95 17.98 0.58 0.61
N SER A 96 18.01 1.25 1.76
CA SER A 96 16.81 1.48 2.58
C SER A 96 15.73 2.35 1.89
N GLU A 97 16.10 3.11 0.86
CA GLU A 97 15.16 3.91 0.05
C GLU A 97 14.11 3.06 -0.70
N HIS A 98 14.38 1.77 -0.90
CA HIS A 98 13.49 0.84 -1.58
C HIS A 98 12.50 0.11 -0.66
N GLN A 99 12.60 0.29 0.66
CA GLN A 99 11.65 -0.33 1.58
C GLN A 99 10.25 0.29 1.44
N GLY A 100 9.23 -0.51 1.75
CA GLY A 100 7.86 -0.04 1.79
C GLY A 100 7.62 0.95 2.93
N VAL A 101 6.81 1.97 2.68
CA VAL A 101 6.38 2.93 3.69
C VAL A 101 4.93 2.65 4.07
N LEU A 102 4.71 2.44 5.37
CA LEU A 102 3.39 2.17 5.92
C LEU A 102 2.55 3.45 5.96
N LEU A 103 1.45 3.45 5.21
CA LEU A 103 0.39 4.44 5.33
C LEU A 103 -0.65 3.93 6.33
N ARG A 104 -0.81 4.64 7.43
CA ARG A 104 -1.70 4.27 8.53
C ARG A 104 -3.06 4.92 8.37
N ALA A 105 -4.07 4.28 8.90
CA ALA A 105 -5.37 4.89 9.06
C ALA A 105 -5.36 5.89 10.22
N GLY A 106 -6.12 6.99 10.09
CA GLY A 106 -6.33 7.96 11.15
C GLY A 106 -5.59 9.28 10.94
N ALA A 107 -5.47 10.05 12.01
CA ALA A 107 -4.98 11.44 11.98
C ALA A 107 -3.48 11.56 11.68
N ASP A 108 -2.73 10.49 11.86
CA ASP A 108 -1.27 10.46 11.67
C ASP A 108 -0.92 9.35 10.64
N PRO A 109 -1.16 9.60 9.34
CA PRO A 109 -1.03 8.60 8.29
C PRO A 109 0.40 8.08 8.10
N VAL A 110 1.40 8.93 8.33
CA VAL A 110 2.81 8.58 8.28
C VAL A 110 3.47 9.08 9.55
N LEU A 111 4.11 8.18 10.30
CA LEU A 111 4.76 8.53 11.56
C LEU A 111 5.83 9.59 11.37
N TYR A 112 5.86 10.55 12.28
CA TYR A 112 6.87 11.61 12.33
C TYR A 112 6.93 12.48 11.07
N LEU A 113 5.84 12.52 10.31
CA LEU A 113 5.77 13.33 9.11
C LEU A 113 5.73 14.81 9.45
N ASP A 114 4.98 15.19 10.47
CA ASP A 114 4.82 16.58 10.88
C ASP A 114 6.09 17.18 11.47
N ASN A 115 6.21 18.51 11.35
CA ASN A 115 7.28 19.21 12.00
C ASN A 115 7.11 19.18 13.53
N PRO A 116 8.21 19.16 14.29
CA PRO A 116 8.13 19.34 15.74
C PRO A 116 7.41 20.64 16.11
N PRO A 117 6.72 20.70 17.27
CA PRO A 117 6.05 21.90 17.71
C PRO A 117 6.97 23.13 17.69
N GLY A 118 6.52 24.23 17.10
CA GLY A 118 7.27 25.48 16.99
C GLY A 118 8.21 25.57 15.79
N VAL A 119 8.41 24.50 15.02
CA VAL A 119 9.26 24.50 13.82
C VAL A 119 8.42 24.80 12.58
N LYS A 120 8.67 25.96 11.96
CA LYS A 120 8.02 26.33 10.70
C LYS A 120 8.59 25.52 9.51
N ARG A 121 7.79 25.35 8.46
CA ARG A 121 8.20 24.63 7.25
C ARG A 121 9.49 25.18 6.62
N SER A 122 9.66 26.52 6.59
CA SER A 122 10.89 27.14 6.08
C SER A 122 12.12 26.86 6.95
N GLN A 123 11.96 26.82 8.26
CA GLN A 123 13.04 26.42 9.18
C GLN A 123 13.42 24.95 8.97
N ARG A 124 12.40 24.09 8.83
CA ARG A 124 12.63 22.66 8.51
C ARG A 124 13.40 22.50 7.20
N ARG A 125 13.05 23.27 6.16
CA ARG A 125 13.80 23.25 4.89
C ARG A 125 15.28 23.58 5.10
N GLY A 126 15.58 24.67 5.80
CA GLY A 126 16.97 25.04 6.10
C GLY A 126 17.74 23.96 6.88
N GLN A 127 17.08 23.32 7.88
CA GLN A 127 17.68 22.21 8.62
C GLN A 127 18.01 21.02 7.72
N LEU A 128 17.11 20.67 6.77
CA LEU A 128 17.34 19.57 5.83
C LEU A 128 18.46 19.90 4.84
N ASP A 129 18.55 21.15 4.37
CA ASP A 129 19.64 21.61 3.50
C ASP A 129 21.00 21.53 4.20
N ASP A 130 21.06 21.93 5.48
CA ASP A 130 22.29 21.82 6.29
C ASP A 130 22.67 20.36 6.51
N LEU A 131 21.69 19.50 6.86
CA LEU A 131 21.91 18.08 7.08
C LEU A 131 22.35 17.38 5.78
N ALA A 132 21.77 17.73 4.64
CA ALA A 132 22.15 17.18 3.36
C ALA A 132 23.62 17.52 3.02
N ARG A 133 24.06 18.76 3.27
CA ARG A 133 25.47 19.18 3.07
C ARG A 133 26.43 18.38 3.94
N LEU A 134 26.08 18.19 5.24
CA LEU A 134 26.90 17.39 6.16
C LEU A 134 26.98 15.92 5.72
N ASN A 135 25.85 15.32 5.37
CA ASN A 135 25.80 13.94 4.92
C ASN A 135 26.52 13.73 3.59
N GLN A 136 26.43 14.68 2.64
CA GLN A 136 27.19 14.62 1.39
C GLN A 136 28.71 14.65 1.63
N ALA A 137 29.19 15.52 2.52
CA ALA A 137 30.60 15.55 2.88
C ALA A 137 31.04 14.24 3.53
N PHE A 138 30.21 13.65 4.40
CA PHE A 138 30.48 12.36 5.02
C PHE A 138 30.48 11.21 4.00
N ALA A 139 29.50 11.19 3.06
CA ALA A 139 29.45 10.18 2.01
C ALA A 139 30.67 10.23 1.08
N GLN A 140 31.19 11.42 0.77
CA GLN A 140 32.41 11.58 0.00
C GLN A 140 33.66 11.01 0.70
N GLN A 141 33.69 11.06 2.03
CA GLN A 141 34.81 10.52 2.83
C GLN A 141 34.73 9.01 3.02
N THR A 142 33.51 8.49 3.21
CA THR A 142 33.30 7.08 3.58
C THR A 142 32.94 6.18 2.41
N GLY A 143 32.37 6.75 1.34
CA GLY A 143 31.79 5.99 0.23
C GLY A 143 30.54 5.20 0.58
N ASP A 144 29.92 5.46 1.75
CA ASP A 144 28.75 4.74 2.24
C ASP A 144 27.46 5.15 1.49
N PRO A 145 26.88 4.25 0.65
CA PRO A 145 25.68 4.57 -0.12
C PRO A 145 24.44 4.78 0.76
N GLU A 146 24.41 4.22 1.96
CA GLU A 146 23.29 4.39 2.91
C GLU A 146 23.17 5.85 3.41
N THR A 147 24.30 6.58 3.45
CA THR A 147 24.27 8.01 3.76
C THR A 147 23.51 8.80 2.70
N LEU A 148 23.64 8.46 1.43
CA LEU A 148 22.89 9.09 0.34
C LEU A 148 21.41 8.71 0.39
N ALA A 149 21.10 7.45 0.67
CA ALA A 149 19.72 6.98 0.86
C ALA A 149 19.00 7.74 1.98
N ARG A 150 19.70 8.08 3.08
CA ARG A 150 19.14 8.92 4.16
C ARG A 150 18.80 10.33 3.71
N ILE A 151 19.63 10.96 2.89
CA ILE A 151 19.33 12.30 2.35
C ILE A 151 18.02 12.22 1.54
N GLN A 152 17.90 11.24 0.67
CA GLN A 152 16.70 11.04 -0.14
C GLN A 152 15.45 10.75 0.69
N ALA A 153 15.59 9.96 1.77
CA ALA A 153 14.49 9.67 2.69
C ALA A 153 13.99 10.95 3.41
N TYR A 154 14.89 11.84 3.83
CA TYR A 154 14.51 13.13 4.43
C TYR A 154 13.81 14.06 3.42
N GLU A 155 14.30 14.13 2.19
CA GLU A 155 13.68 14.90 1.11
C GLU A 155 12.28 14.35 0.76
N MET A 156 12.15 13.04 0.67
CA MET A 156 10.87 12.38 0.45
C MET A 156 9.88 12.72 1.58
N SER A 157 10.30 12.57 2.83
CA SER A 157 9.48 12.91 4.00
C SER A 157 9.00 14.37 3.96
N TYR A 158 9.86 15.30 3.60
CA TYR A 158 9.50 16.72 3.48
C TYR A 158 8.46 16.97 2.38
N ARG A 159 8.58 16.30 1.22
CA ARG A 159 7.59 16.39 0.15
C ARG A 159 6.25 15.77 0.56
N MET A 160 6.29 14.64 1.23
CA MET A 160 5.08 13.95 1.75
C MET A 160 4.27 14.82 2.73
N GLN A 161 4.89 15.71 3.49
CA GLN A 161 4.17 16.65 4.38
C GLN A 161 3.09 17.47 3.64
N ALA A 162 3.33 17.80 2.37
CA ALA A 162 2.36 18.54 1.56
C ALA A 162 1.38 17.61 0.84
N SER A 163 1.83 16.42 0.44
CA SER A 163 1.11 15.54 -0.47
C SER A 163 0.19 14.55 0.25
N VAL A 164 0.53 14.14 1.49
CA VAL A 164 -0.28 13.19 2.27
C VAL A 164 -1.65 13.76 2.65
N PRO A 165 -1.78 15.02 3.10
CA PRO A 165 -3.10 15.60 3.39
C PRO A 165 -4.04 15.59 2.17
N ASP A 166 -3.54 15.93 0.98
CA ASP A 166 -4.32 15.87 -0.26
C ASP A 166 -4.68 14.42 -0.65
N LEU A 167 -3.76 13.47 -0.44
CA LEU A 167 -4.03 12.06 -0.66
C LEU A 167 -5.18 11.54 0.21
N THR A 168 -5.18 11.89 1.49
CA THR A 168 -6.12 11.37 2.49
C THR A 168 -7.46 12.13 2.54
N ASP A 169 -7.55 13.29 1.91
CA ASP A 169 -8.80 14.05 1.79
C ASP A 169 -9.73 13.40 0.76
N LEU A 170 -10.76 12.72 1.24
CA LEU A 170 -11.79 12.08 0.44
C LEU A 170 -13.01 12.98 0.18
N SER A 171 -13.00 14.24 0.62
CA SER A 171 -14.15 15.15 0.49
C SER A 171 -14.53 15.45 -0.96
N LYS A 172 -13.61 15.29 -1.88
CA LYS A 172 -13.80 15.50 -3.33
C LYS A 172 -14.22 14.25 -4.09
N GLU A 173 -14.21 13.09 -3.43
CA GLU A 173 -14.66 11.84 -4.07
C GLU A 173 -16.19 11.87 -4.21
N PRO A 174 -16.73 11.55 -5.40
CA PRO A 174 -18.17 11.47 -5.60
C PRO A 174 -18.78 10.29 -4.84
N ASP A 175 -20.06 10.39 -4.49
CA ASP A 175 -20.76 9.31 -3.80
C ASP A 175 -20.74 7.98 -4.60
N SER A 176 -20.76 8.05 -5.93
CA SER A 176 -20.64 6.88 -6.79
C SER A 176 -19.35 6.08 -6.58
N THR A 177 -18.25 6.73 -6.21
CA THR A 177 -17.01 6.03 -5.83
C THR A 177 -17.23 5.21 -4.56
N PHE A 178 -17.84 5.80 -3.55
CA PHE A 178 -18.13 5.07 -2.31
C PHE A 178 -19.17 3.96 -2.51
N ASP A 179 -20.13 4.13 -3.41
CA ASP A 179 -21.08 3.08 -3.79
C ASP A 179 -20.35 1.90 -4.48
N LEU A 180 -19.38 2.20 -5.33
CA LEU A 180 -18.56 1.20 -6.01
C LEU A 180 -17.71 0.37 -5.02
N TYR A 181 -16.95 1.06 -4.16
CA TYR A 181 -16.06 0.42 -3.18
C TYR A 181 -16.78 -0.15 -1.96
N GLY A 182 -18.04 0.21 -1.77
CA GLY A 182 -18.88 -0.19 -0.64
C GLY A 182 -18.83 0.79 0.54
N PRO A 183 -19.82 0.73 1.44
CA PRO A 183 -20.00 1.71 2.52
C PRO A 183 -18.84 1.78 3.51
N GLU A 184 -18.11 0.68 3.67
CA GLU A 184 -16.93 0.63 4.55
C GLU A 184 -15.75 1.45 4.00
N SER A 185 -15.75 1.84 2.72
CA SER A 185 -14.71 2.68 2.12
C SER A 185 -14.65 4.11 2.72
N ARG A 186 -15.71 4.55 3.39
CA ARG A 186 -15.74 5.81 4.15
C ARG A 186 -15.07 5.70 5.53
N LYS A 187 -14.76 4.49 5.99
CA LYS A 187 -14.20 4.24 7.34
C LYS A 187 -12.70 3.97 7.24
N PRO A 188 -11.83 4.87 7.71
CA PRO A 188 -10.40 4.67 7.70
C PRO A 188 -9.99 3.35 8.36
N GLY A 189 -9.03 2.64 7.75
CA GLY A 189 -8.49 1.38 8.28
C GLY A 189 -9.26 0.11 7.89
N THR A 190 -10.39 0.24 7.21
CA THR A 190 -11.05 -0.91 6.57
C THR A 190 -10.31 -1.32 5.29
N TYR A 191 -10.55 -2.55 4.84
CA TYR A 191 -9.99 -3.01 3.58
C TYR A 191 -10.52 -2.17 2.40
N ALA A 192 -11.81 -1.84 2.41
CA ALA A 192 -12.45 -1.02 1.38
C ALA A 192 -11.83 0.40 1.29
N ALA A 193 -11.59 1.05 2.45
CA ALA A 193 -10.90 2.33 2.47
C ALA A 193 -9.47 2.22 1.95
N ASN A 194 -8.77 1.13 2.25
CA ASN A 194 -7.42 0.89 1.75
C ASN A 194 -7.40 0.63 0.23
N CYS A 195 -8.40 -0.06 -0.33
CA CYS A 195 -8.54 -0.22 -1.78
C CYS A 195 -8.75 1.13 -2.48
N LEU A 196 -9.64 1.97 -1.96
CA LEU A 196 -9.83 3.32 -2.49
C LEU A 196 -8.55 4.16 -2.39
N MET A 197 -7.84 4.06 -1.27
CA MET A 197 -6.56 4.74 -1.09
C MET A 197 -5.49 4.22 -2.03
N ALA A 198 -5.47 2.90 -2.33
CA ALA A 198 -4.56 2.30 -3.29
C ALA A 198 -4.74 2.88 -4.70
N ARG A 199 -5.99 3.04 -5.17
CA ARG A 199 -6.30 3.74 -6.41
C ARG A 199 -5.68 5.14 -6.43
N ARG A 200 -5.94 5.93 -5.39
CA ARG A 200 -5.44 7.31 -5.26
C ARG A 200 -3.92 7.41 -5.24
N LEU A 201 -3.25 6.42 -4.66
CA LEU A 201 -1.78 6.32 -4.67
C LEU A 201 -1.25 6.04 -6.08
N VAL A 202 -1.88 5.07 -6.79
CA VAL A 202 -1.49 4.72 -8.17
C VAL A 202 -1.72 5.90 -9.11
N GLU A 203 -2.83 6.63 -8.99
CA GLU A 203 -3.10 7.87 -9.75
C GLU A 203 -2.03 8.95 -9.53
N ARG A 204 -1.32 8.91 -8.41
CA ARG A 204 -0.21 9.82 -8.07
C ARG A 204 1.17 9.25 -8.39
N GLY A 205 1.24 8.16 -9.15
CA GLY A 205 2.47 7.55 -9.63
C GLY A 205 3.19 6.65 -8.62
N VAL A 206 2.51 6.19 -7.57
CA VAL A 206 3.06 5.15 -6.69
C VAL A 206 3.04 3.82 -7.44
N ARG A 207 4.22 3.25 -7.67
CA ARG A 207 4.37 2.07 -8.52
C ARG A 207 3.88 0.79 -7.89
N CYS A 208 4.08 0.63 -6.59
CA CYS A 208 3.70 -0.58 -5.86
C CYS A 208 2.90 -0.22 -4.61
N VAL A 209 1.68 -0.73 -4.52
CA VAL A 209 0.84 -0.61 -3.32
C VAL A 209 0.51 -2.01 -2.84
N GLN A 210 0.87 -2.32 -1.60
CA GLN A 210 0.61 -3.62 -0.99
C GLN A 210 -0.41 -3.51 0.13
N LEU A 211 -1.48 -4.29 0.03
CA LEU A 211 -2.54 -4.35 1.03
C LEU A 211 -2.42 -5.65 1.83
N PHE A 212 -2.33 -5.53 3.14
CA PHE A 212 -2.45 -6.66 4.04
C PHE A 212 -3.79 -6.61 4.76
N HIS A 213 -4.57 -7.66 4.64
CA HIS A 213 -5.84 -7.82 5.33
C HIS A 213 -5.74 -9.01 6.29
N ARG A 214 -5.87 -8.75 7.59
CA ARG A 214 -5.67 -9.73 8.66
C ARG A 214 -6.96 -10.50 8.96
N GLY A 215 -6.83 -11.66 9.57
CA GLY A 215 -7.96 -12.40 10.10
C GLY A 215 -8.39 -13.64 9.29
N TRP A 216 -7.54 -14.14 8.41
CA TRP A 216 -7.84 -15.30 7.54
C TRP A 216 -7.56 -16.67 8.17
N ASP A 217 -7.32 -16.74 9.47
CA ASP A 217 -7.01 -17.98 10.19
C ASP A 217 -8.19 -18.39 11.08
N GLN A 218 -9.22 -18.98 10.47
CA GLN A 218 -10.45 -19.39 11.14
C GLN A 218 -10.35 -20.81 11.72
N HIS A 219 -9.80 -20.95 12.92
CA HIS A 219 -9.75 -22.25 13.63
C HIS A 219 -11.09 -22.63 14.27
N ILE A 220 -11.93 -21.66 14.60
CA ILE A 220 -13.20 -21.87 15.30
C ILE A 220 -14.30 -21.13 14.53
N ALA A 221 -15.49 -21.74 14.45
CA ALA A 221 -16.68 -21.15 13.83
C ALA A 221 -16.46 -20.68 12.38
N LEU A 222 -15.75 -21.47 11.58
CA LEU A 222 -15.44 -21.21 10.17
C LEU A 222 -16.68 -20.75 9.37
N GLN A 223 -17.81 -21.46 9.53
CA GLN A 223 -19.04 -21.18 8.80
C GLN A 223 -19.61 -19.77 9.03
N SER A 224 -19.35 -19.16 10.18
CA SER A 224 -19.85 -17.83 10.52
C SER A 224 -18.79 -16.72 10.34
N GLN A 225 -17.51 -17.05 10.44
CA GLN A 225 -16.43 -16.08 10.38
C GLN A 225 -15.89 -15.88 8.97
N LEU A 226 -15.76 -16.94 8.17
CA LEU A 226 -15.28 -16.86 6.79
C LEU A 226 -16.16 -15.97 5.90
N PRO A 227 -17.52 -16.07 5.94
CA PRO A 227 -18.35 -15.18 5.13
C PRO A 227 -18.14 -13.69 5.44
N ARG A 228 -17.92 -13.34 6.72
CA ARG A 228 -17.62 -11.94 7.10
C ARG A 228 -16.29 -11.46 6.51
N GLN A 229 -15.28 -12.32 6.57
CA GLN A 229 -13.96 -12.02 6.02
C GLN A 229 -14.02 -11.85 4.49
N CYS A 230 -14.82 -12.69 3.82
CA CYS A 230 -15.07 -12.54 2.39
C CYS A 230 -15.84 -11.25 2.07
N GLN A 231 -16.84 -10.89 2.86
CA GLN A 231 -17.60 -9.65 2.69
C GLN A 231 -16.70 -8.40 2.82
N ASP A 232 -15.70 -8.43 3.71
CA ASP A 232 -14.74 -7.32 3.87
C ASP A 232 -13.94 -7.06 2.59
N THR A 233 -13.69 -8.10 1.78
CA THR A 233 -12.74 -8.04 0.65
C THR A 233 -13.38 -8.16 -0.72
N ASP A 234 -14.57 -8.73 -0.85
CA ASP A 234 -15.19 -9.07 -2.13
C ASP A 234 -15.46 -7.81 -2.99
N GLN A 235 -16.39 -6.98 -2.57
CA GLN A 235 -16.77 -5.77 -3.28
C GLN A 235 -15.59 -4.82 -3.51
N PRO A 236 -14.76 -4.46 -2.52
CA PRO A 236 -13.69 -3.50 -2.75
C PRO A 236 -12.55 -4.02 -3.63
N SER A 237 -12.30 -5.34 -3.66
CA SER A 237 -11.33 -5.92 -4.59
C SER A 237 -11.81 -5.83 -6.03
N ALA A 238 -13.07 -6.18 -6.28
CA ALA A 238 -13.67 -6.04 -7.59
C ALA A 238 -13.71 -4.57 -8.03
N ALA A 239 -14.10 -3.68 -7.13
CA ALA A 239 -14.13 -2.24 -7.38
C ALA A 239 -12.76 -1.71 -7.81
N LEU A 240 -11.70 -2.08 -7.10
CA LEU A 240 -10.33 -1.64 -7.42
C LEU A 240 -9.92 -2.11 -8.82
N ILE A 241 -10.21 -3.36 -9.18
CA ILE A 241 -9.86 -3.89 -10.51
C ILE A 241 -10.65 -3.18 -11.60
N LEU A 242 -11.98 -3.03 -11.44
CA LEU A 242 -12.81 -2.33 -12.42
C LEU A 242 -12.38 -0.87 -12.59
N ASP A 243 -12.07 -0.17 -11.50
CA ASP A 243 -11.63 1.22 -11.54
C ASP A 243 -10.26 1.35 -12.25
N CYS A 244 -9.33 0.44 -11.98
CA CYS A 244 -8.04 0.37 -12.69
C CYS A 244 -8.21 0.06 -14.19
N LEU A 245 -9.12 -0.85 -14.57
CA LEU A 245 -9.38 -1.20 -15.96
C LEU A 245 -9.99 -0.03 -16.75
N LEU A 246 -10.81 0.81 -16.12
CA LEU A 246 -11.33 2.03 -16.75
C LEU A 246 -10.24 3.00 -17.20
N TYR A 247 -9.12 3.07 -16.46
CA TYR A 247 -7.97 3.91 -16.82
C TYR A 247 -7.05 3.28 -17.89
N THR A 248 -6.99 1.95 -17.94
CA THR A 248 -6.08 1.22 -18.83
C THR A 248 -6.74 0.76 -20.14
N SER A 249 -8.07 0.68 -20.18
CA SER A 249 -8.78 0.37 -21.40
C SER A 249 -8.75 1.54 -22.37
N PRO A 250 -8.36 1.36 -23.64
CA PRO A 250 -8.46 2.43 -24.62
C PRO A 250 -9.92 2.89 -24.72
N SER A 251 -10.12 4.20 -24.58
CA SER A 251 -11.46 4.79 -24.73
C SER A 251 -12.04 4.35 -26.08
N PRO A 252 -13.35 4.05 -26.17
CA PRO A 252 -14.00 3.82 -27.47
C PRO A 252 -13.79 4.96 -28.47
N ARG A 253 -13.30 6.13 -28.03
CA ARG A 253 -12.91 7.25 -28.88
C ARG A 253 -11.52 7.07 -29.51
N ASP A 254 -10.65 6.26 -28.89
CA ASP A 254 -9.27 6.01 -29.35
C ASP A 254 -9.19 4.89 -30.39
N CYS A 255 -10.29 4.15 -30.59
CA CYS A 255 -10.41 3.09 -31.60
C CYS A 255 -10.88 3.61 -32.98
N LYS A 256 -10.83 4.91 -33.24
CA LYS A 256 -11.12 5.50 -34.54
C LYS A 256 -9.84 6.07 -35.17
N THR A 257 -9.02 5.19 -35.70
CA THR A 257 -8.09 5.48 -36.81
C THR A 257 -8.12 4.32 -37.77
#